data_6bd4bb6e6aac276c6a10f9346b14a2bd
#
_entry.id   6bd4bb6e6aac276c6a10f9346b14a2bd
#
_cell.length_a   1.000
_cell.length_b   1.000
_cell.length_c   1.000
_cell.angle_alpha   90.00
_cell.angle_beta   90.00
_cell.angle_gamma   90.00
#
_symmetry.space_group_name_H-M   'P 1'
#
loop_
_entity.id
_entity.type
_entity.pdbx_description
1 polymer ?
#
loop_
_entity_poly.entity_id
_entity_poly.type
_entity_poly.pdbx_seq_one_letter_code
_entity_poly.pdbx_strand_id
1 'polypeptide(L)'
;PLVSQGQRPTTIVAPQALLLLNNTHIRKYCEDGAKQLLKDSQDLTSLVTQLYQRTLSRQPTLSETEKSLVFLNQQTQSYTDSGSNTPEEDAFADLFQLVICLNEFCYIY
;
A
#
# COMPACT_ATOMS: atom_id res chain seq x y z
N PRO A 1 -11.70 -0.52 15.95
CA PRO A 1 -11.63 -0.91 15.01
C PRO A 1 -10.46 -1.24 14.43
N LEU A 2 -10.25 -0.96 13.61
CA LEU A 2 -9.36 -1.39 12.96
C LEU A 2 -8.15 -1.23 13.53
N VAL A 3 -8.07 -0.60 14.24
CA VAL A 3 -6.99 -0.43 14.67
C VAL A 3 -6.51 -1.11 15.53
N SER A 4 -6.61 -1.60 15.93
CA SER A 4 -6.25 -2.08 16.72
C SER A 4 -5.24 -2.23 17.11
N GLN A 5 -4.93 -2.49 17.21
CA GLN A 5 -4.15 -2.66 17.60
C GLN A 5 -3.35 -2.09 18.04
N GLY A 6 -3.61 -1.74 18.37
CA GLY A 6 -3.15 -1.04 18.91
C GLY A 6 -1.91 -0.75 18.79
N GLN A 7 -1.48 -0.73 18.43
CA GLN A 7 -0.48 -0.52 18.32
C GLN A 7 -0.05 0.48 17.71
N ARG A 8 -0.39 0.91 17.04
CA ARG A 8 0.02 1.84 16.49
C ARG A 8 -0.80 2.56 15.90
N PRO A 9 -0.99 3.48 16.00
CA PRO A 9 -1.94 4.22 15.60
C PRO A 9 -1.68 4.91 14.46
N THR A 10 -1.11 4.60 13.73
CA THR A 10 -0.82 5.31 12.71
C THR A 10 -1.88 5.72 11.86
N THR A 11 -2.77 4.96 11.50
CA THR A 11 -3.77 5.30 10.51
C THR A 11 -5.13 4.98 11.01
N ILE A 12 -6.01 5.94 10.98
CA ILE A 12 -7.39 5.72 11.29
C ILE A 12 -8.13 5.79 9.97
N VAL A 13 -8.76 4.73 9.58
CA VAL A 13 -9.39 4.62 8.27
C VAL A 13 -10.86 4.94 8.38
N ALA A 14 -11.34 5.86 7.54
CA ALA A 14 -12.75 6.24 7.52
C ALA A 14 -13.62 5.08 7.04
N PRO A 15 -14.90 5.04 7.39
CA PRO A 15 -15.77 3.95 6.95
C PRO A 15 -15.81 3.78 5.44
N GLN A 16 -15.79 4.87 4.67
CA GLN A 16 -15.77 4.79 3.23
C GLN A 16 -14.51 4.12 2.73
N ALA A 17 -13.40 4.34 3.43
CA ALA A 17 -12.15 3.71 3.06
C ALA A 17 -12.18 2.21 3.31
N LEU A 18 -12.90 1.78 4.34
CA LEU A 18 -13.06 0.35 4.58
C LEU A 18 -13.83 -0.32 3.44
N LEU A 19 -14.85 0.37 2.91
CA LEU A 19 -15.57 -0.15 1.77
C LEU A 19 -14.67 -0.23 0.55
N LEU A 20 -13.82 0.77 0.37
CA LEU A 20 -12.87 0.75 -0.73
C LEU A 20 -11.89 -0.39 -0.59
N LEU A 21 -11.43 -0.66 0.61
CA LEU A 21 -10.49 -1.75 0.85
C LEU A 21 -11.09 -3.12 0.49
N ASN A 22 -12.40 -3.24 0.57
CA ASN A 22 -13.08 -4.49 0.25
C ASN A 22 -13.60 -4.55 -1.17
N ASN A 23 -13.32 -3.53 -1.97
CA ASN A 23 -13.81 -3.48 -3.35
C ASN A 23 -12.91 -4.29 -4.26
N THR A 24 -13.46 -5.28 -4.93
CA THR A 24 -12.66 -6.16 -5.77
C THR A 24 -12.08 -5.45 -6.99
N HIS A 25 -12.76 -4.44 -7.51
CA HIS A 25 -12.24 -3.67 -8.65
C HIS A 25 -11.02 -2.86 -8.25
N ILE A 26 -11.05 -2.27 -7.06
CA ILE A 26 -9.92 -1.52 -6.55
C ILE A 26 -8.76 -2.47 -6.30
N ARG A 27 -9.04 -3.63 -5.72
CA ARG A 27 -7.99 -4.62 -5.47
C ARG A 27 -7.33 -5.06 -6.78
N LYS A 28 -8.13 -5.31 -7.81
CA LYS A 28 -7.62 -5.72 -9.11
C LYS A 28 -6.74 -4.62 -9.70
N TYR A 29 -7.16 -3.38 -9.61
CA TYR A 29 -6.37 -2.25 -10.08
C TYR A 29 -5.03 -2.19 -9.37
N CYS A 30 -5.04 -2.39 -8.06
CA CYS A 30 -3.81 -2.35 -7.26
C CYS A 30 -2.88 -3.50 -7.61
N GLU A 31 -3.43 -4.68 -7.83
CA GLU A 31 -2.62 -5.83 -8.21
C GLU A 31 -1.99 -5.64 -9.57
N ASP A 32 -2.75 -5.13 -10.52
CA ASP A 32 -2.23 -4.89 -11.87
C ASP A 32 -1.17 -3.79 -11.85
N GLY A 33 -1.40 -2.73 -11.07
CA GLY A 33 -0.43 -1.66 -10.93
C GLY A 33 0.86 -2.14 -10.29
N ALA A 34 0.74 -2.98 -9.27
CA ALA A 34 1.92 -3.54 -8.60
C ALA A 34 2.75 -4.37 -9.58
N LYS A 35 2.09 -5.21 -10.38
CA LYS A 35 2.80 -6.01 -11.37
C LYS A 35 3.55 -5.12 -12.37
N GLN A 36 2.90 -4.07 -12.84
CA GLN A 36 3.54 -3.18 -13.80
C GLN A 36 4.77 -2.49 -13.22
N LEU A 37 4.64 -1.96 -12.02
CA LEU A 37 5.76 -1.26 -11.41
C LEU A 37 6.93 -2.20 -11.11
N LEU A 38 6.62 -3.40 -10.65
CA LEU A 38 7.66 -4.38 -10.32
C LEU A 38 8.39 -4.88 -11.57
N LYS A 39 7.74 -4.81 -12.73
CA LYS A 39 8.44 -5.15 -13.97
C LYS A 39 9.49 -4.12 -14.34
N ASP A 40 9.22 -2.85 -14.00
CA ASP A 40 10.10 -1.78 -14.45
C ASP A 40 11.30 -1.54 -13.56
N SER A 41 11.24 -1.95 -12.33
CA SER A 41 12.33 -1.67 -11.39
C SER A 41 12.36 -2.69 -10.27
N GLN A 42 13.53 -2.90 -9.71
CA GLN A 42 13.71 -3.76 -8.55
C GLN A 42 14.04 -2.93 -7.31
N ASP A 43 14.27 -1.63 -7.46
CA ASP A 43 14.63 -0.79 -6.34
C ASP A 43 13.37 -0.34 -5.59
N LEU A 44 13.23 -0.78 -4.36
CA LEU A 44 12.02 -0.50 -3.59
C LEU A 44 11.78 0.99 -3.37
N THR A 45 12.82 1.76 -3.13
CA THR A 45 12.67 3.20 -2.94
C THR A 45 12.12 3.85 -4.20
N SER A 46 12.64 3.46 -5.35
CA SER A 46 12.15 3.97 -6.62
C SER A 46 10.70 3.56 -6.85
N LEU A 47 10.35 2.32 -6.49
CA LEU A 47 8.99 1.83 -6.66
C LEU A 47 8.01 2.60 -5.79
N VAL A 48 8.40 2.90 -4.56
CA VAL A 48 7.56 3.69 -3.65
C VAL A 48 7.34 5.09 -4.24
N THR A 49 8.40 5.69 -4.77
CA THR A 49 8.31 7.01 -5.40
C THR A 49 7.33 6.97 -6.59
N GLN A 50 7.45 5.95 -7.43
CA GLN A 50 6.57 5.82 -8.58
C GLN A 50 5.12 5.58 -8.15
N LEU A 51 4.92 4.83 -7.09
CA LEU A 51 3.59 4.60 -6.57
C LEU A 51 2.94 5.91 -6.12
N TYR A 52 3.66 6.70 -5.35
CA TYR A 52 3.14 7.98 -4.88
C TYR A 52 2.88 8.93 -6.04
N GLN A 53 3.78 8.96 -7.01
CA GLN A 53 3.59 9.80 -8.19
C GLN A 53 2.33 9.40 -8.94
N ARG A 54 2.09 8.11 -9.10
CA ARG A 54 0.94 7.61 -9.84
C ARG A 54 -0.38 7.84 -9.08
N THR A 55 -0.37 7.69 -7.77
CA THR A 55 -1.61 7.76 -7.01
C THR A 55 -1.90 9.15 -6.46
N LEU A 56 -0.88 9.88 -6.05
CA LEU A 56 -1.05 11.18 -5.41
C LEU A 56 -0.49 12.34 -6.23
N SER A 57 0.12 12.05 -7.34
CA SER A 57 0.71 13.04 -8.24
C SER A 57 1.79 13.87 -7.54
N ARG A 58 2.48 13.27 -6.59
CA ARG A 58 3.59 13.92 -5.91
C ARG A 58 4.56 12.88 -5.41
N GLN A 59 5.72 13.32 -5.01
CA GLN A 59 6.69 12.41 -4.43
C GLN A 59 6.39 12.20 -2.95
N PRO A 60 6.76 11.05 -2.40
CA PRO A 60 6.58 10.83 -0.96
C PRO A 60 7.59 11.64 -0.18
N THR A 61 7.22 12.00 1.04
CA THR A 61 8.18 12.59 1.96
C THR A 61 9.15 11.51 2.43
N LEU A 62 10.22 11.91 3.08
CA LEU A 62 11.16 10.93 3.64
C LEU A 62 10.46 10.00 4.62
N SER A 63 9.61 10.56 5.49
CA SER A 63 8.87 9.76 6.45
C SER A 63 7.95 8.77 5.76
N GLU A 64 7.25 9.20 4.72
CA GLU A 64 6.37 8.32 3.96
C GLU A 64 7.13 7.19 3.29
N THR A 65 8.30 7.52 2.75
CA THR A 65 9.15 6.50 2.12
C THR A 65 9.58 5.46 3.15
N GLU A 66 10.05 5.90 4.30
CA GLU A 66 10.51 4.99 5.33
C GLU A 66 9.39 4.09 5.83
N LYS A 67 8.22 4.66 6.08
CA LYS A 67 7.07 3.88 6.55
C LYS A 67 6.61 2.89 5.49
N SER A 68 6.64 3.30 4.24
CA SER A 68 6.26 2.42 3.14
C SER A 68 7.21 1.24 3.02
N LEU A 69 8.51 1.48 3.17
CA LEU A 69 9.49 0.41 3.10
C LEU A 69 9.32 -0.59 4.25
N VAL A 70 9.06 -0.10 5.45
CA VAL A 70 8.80 -0.97 6.59
C VAL A 70 7.54 -1.79 6.35
N PHE A 71 6.49 -1.15 5.85
CA PHE A 71 5.23 -1.83 5.56
C PHE A 71 5.45 -2.93 4.52
N LEU A 72 6.17 -2.62 3.44
CA LEU A 72 6.44 -3.60 2.39
C LEU A 72 7.21 -4.79 2.93
N ASN A 73 8.20 -4.53 3.77
CA ASN A 73 9.00 -5.60 4.34
C ASN A 73 8.14 -6.51 5.22
N GLN A 74 7.30 -5.94 6.04
CA GLN A 74 6.41 -6.70 6.92
C GLN A 74 5.39 -7.50 6.14
N GLN A 75 4.80 -6.89 5.12
CA GLN A 75 3.78 -7.57 4.32
C GLN A 75 4.40 -8.67 3.47
N THR A 76 5.57 -8.43 2.90
CA THR A 76 6.27 -9.45 2.13
C THR A 76 6.56 -10.66 3.00
N GLN A 77 7.02 -10.42 4.23
CA GLN A 77 7.31 -11.51 5.14
C GLN A 77 6.02 -12.28 5.49
N SER A 78 4.95 -11.57 5.75
CA SER A 78 3.68 -12.18 6.07
C SER A 78 3.16 -13.06 4.93
N TYR A 79 3.24 -12.55 3.71
CA TYR A 79 2.82 -13.34 2.55
C TYR A 79 3.73 -14.53 2.29
N THR A 80 5.03 -14.36 2.51
CA THR A 80 5.97 -15.47 2.38
C THR A 80 5.63 -16.56 3.39
N ASP A 81 5.35 -16.17 4.61
CA ASP A 81 5.02 -17.13 5.68
C ASP A 81 3.72 -17.86 5.40
N SER A 82 2.79 -17.24 4.70
CA SER A 82 1.52 -17.86 4.38
C SER A 82 1.56 -18.67 3.09
N GLY A 83 2.71 -18.73 2.43
CA GLY A 83 2.87 -19.58 1.26
C GLY A 83 2.51 -18.93 -0.07
N SER A 84 2.46 -17.61 -0.13
CA SER A 84 2.16 -16.94 -1.38
C SER A 84 3.25 -17.20 -2.42
N ASN A 85 2.84 -17.35 -3.67
CA ASN A 85 3.78 -17.48 -4.77
C ASN A 85 4.33 -16.13 -5.23
N THR A 86 3.67 -15.04 -4.86
CA THR A 86 4.06 -13.70 -5.29
C THR A 86 4.02 -12.74 -4.12
N PRO A 87 4.83 -12.98 -3.08
CA PRO A 87 4.74 -12.14 -1.87
C PRO A 87 5.08 -10.69 -2.11
N GLU A 88 6.02 -10.40 -3.00
CA GLU A 88 6.37 -9.00 -3.29
C GLU A 88 5.23 -8.29 -4.00
N GLU A 89 4.61 -8.95 -4.96
CA GLU A 89 3.48 -8.35 -5.67
C GLU A 89 2.31 -8.12 -4.74
N ASP A 90 2.03 -9.11 -3.89
CA ASP A 90 0.92 -9.01 -2.95
C ASP A 90 1.15 -7.88 -1.95
N ALA A 91 2.37 -7.78 -1.44
CA ALA A 91 2.72 -6.73 -0.50
C ALA A 91 2.62 -5.35 -1.14
N PHE A 92 3.09 -5.23 -2.37
CA PHE A 92 3.07 -3.95 -3.06
C PHE A 92 1.64 -3.55 -3.42
N ALA A 93 0.80 -4.53 -3.75
CA ALA A 93 -0.62 -4.27 -4.00
C ALA A 93 -1.31 -3.77 -2.72
N ASP A 94 -0.92 -4.31 -1.56
CA ASP A 94 -1.43 -3.83 -0.28
C ASP A 94 -1.04 -2.38 -0.06
N LEU A 95 0.21 -2.01 -0.36
CA LEU A 95 0.66 -0.65 -0.20
C LEU A 95 -0.09 0.28 -1.16
N PHE A 96 -0.29 -0.15 -2.39
CA PHE A 96 -1.03 0.60 -3.39
C PHE A 96 -2.43 0.92 -2.87
N GLN A 97 -3.09 -0.10 -2.33
CA GLN A 97 -4.43 0.02 -1.81
C GLN A 97 -4.49 0.97 -0.62
N LEU A 98 -3.51 0.85 0.27
CA LEU A 98 -3.42 1.73 1.43
C LEU A 98 -3.26 3.18 1.03
N VAL A 99 -2.37 3.45 0.08
CA VAL A 99 -2.11 4.83 -0.36
C VAL A 99 -3.34 5.42 -1.05
N ILE A 100 -4.01 4.64 -1.89
CA ILE A 100 -5.24 5.09 -2.53
C ILE A 100 -6.29 5.41 -1.48
N CYS A 101 -6.43 4.56 -0.50
CA CYS A 101 -7.37 4.75 0.57
C CYS A 101 -7.10 6.03 1.34
N LEU A 102 -5.85 6.28 1.68
CA LEU A 102 -5.47 7.48 2.40
C LEU A 102 -5.78 8.73 1.57
N ASN A 103 -5.46 8.68 0.29
CA ASN A 103 -5.70 9.82 -0.59
C ASN A 103 -7.18 10.13 -0.72
N GLU A 104 -8.00 9.09 -0.87
CA GLU A 104 -9.41 9.30 -1.15
C GLU A 104 -10.24 9.64 0.07
N PHE A 105 -9.87 9.13 1.22
CA PHE A 105 -10.75 9.21 2.37
C PHE A 105 -10.12 9.69 3.66
N CYS A 106 -8.85 9.49 3.86
CA CYS A 106 -8.24 9.76 5.15
C CYS A 106 -7.68 11.16 5.31
N TYR A 107 -7.53 11.86 4.22
CA TYR A 107 -7.00 13.21 4.25
C TYR A 107 -8.05 14.27 4.02
N ILE A 108 -9.29 13.90 4.01
CA ILE A 108 -10.28 14.88 3.68
C ILE A 108 -10.69 15.73 4.86
N TYR A 109 -10.11 15.58 5.96
CA TYR A 109 -10.41 16.48 7.06
C TYR A 109 -9.11 16.91 7.74
#